data_7e2fed1a453c6649b7739439a0763466
#
_entry.id   7e2fed1a453c6649b7739439a0763466
#
_cell.length_a   1.000
_cell.length_b   1.000
_cell.length_c   1.000
_cell.angle_alpha   90.00
_cell.angle_beta   90.00
_cell.angle_gamma   90.00
#
_symmetry.space_group_name_H-M   'P 1'
#
loop_
_entity.id
_entity.type
_entity.pdbx_description
1 polymer ?
#
loop_
_entity_poly.entity_id
_entity_poly.type
_entity_poly.pdbx_seq_one_letter_code
_entity_poly.pdbx_strand_id
1 'polypeptide(L)'
;MRNFPITYLIAVIVFFILGCESSNNSSGPNEVRGCLDNTACNFKSNATVNDGSCAYENDECGECGGDGSSCEGLWNVYYDVDIPIAGFQFEVNEGNIINASGGATTEAGFSVSNSSSTVLAFSLSGAIIPSGTGILISLEIEGDSNLFCIKDLVLSNIGGDPIPAIIENCNT
;
A
#
# COMPACT_ATOMS: atom_id res chain seq x y z
N MET A 1 -2.73 -42.01 -50.87
CA MET A 1 -1.75 -40.93 -50.66
C MET A 1 -2.19 -39.76 -51.58
N ARG A 2 -2.75 -38.75 -51.02
CA ARG A 2 -3.24 -37.58 -51.80
C ARG A 2 -2.12 -36.53 -51.81
N ASN A 3 -1.54 -36.32 -53.01
CA ASN A 3 -0.59 -35.24 -53.24
C ASN A 3 -1.31 -33.90 -53.18
N PHE A 4 -1.04 -33.08 -52.15
CA PHE A 4 -1.42 -31.68 -52.16
C PHE A 4 -0.39 -30.88 -52.98
N PRO A 5 -0.81 -30.05 -53.91
CA PRO A 5 0.10 -29.28 -54.73
C PRO A 5 0.83 -28.21 -53.88
N ILE A 6 2.14 -28.13 -54.11
CA ILE A 6 3.10 -27.21 -53.48
C ILE A 6 2.67 -25.72 -53.52
N THR A 7 1.80 -25.36 -54.44
CA THR A 7 1.26 -24.01 -54.60
C THR A 7 0.36 -23.53 -53.45
N TYR A 8 -0.17 -24.47 -52.64
CA TYR A 8 -1.02 -24.10 -51.48
C TYR A 8 -0.19 -23.76 -50.22
N LEU A 9 1.05 -24.21 -50.16
CA LEU A 9 1.94 -23.98 -49.04
C LEU A 9 2.56 -22.57 -49.07
N ILE A 10 2.68 -21.96 -50.24
CA ILE A 10 3.25 -20.61 -50.41
C ILE A 10 2.20 -19.53 -50.07
N ALA A 11 0.92 -19.79 -50.29
CA ALA A 11 -0.17 -18.84 -50.00
C ALA A 11 -0.43 -18.68 -48.51
N VAL A 12 -0.10 -19.68 -47.66
CA VAL A 12 -0.33 -19.64 -46.22
C VAL A 12 0.84 -18.91 -45.49
N ILE A 13 2.04 -18.92 -46.08
CA ILE A 13 3.23 -18.28 -45.47
C ILE A 13 3.24 -16.75 -45.72
N VAL A 14 2.58 -16.25 -46.77
CA VAL A 14 2.53 -14.80 -47.07
C VAL A 14 1.54 -14.04 -46.17
N PHE A 15 0.60 -14.75 -45.50
CA PHE A 15 -0.42 -14.09 -44.67
C PHE A 15 0.02 -13.86 -43.20
N PHE A 16 1.22 -14.34 -42.81
CA PHE A 16 1.72 -14.19 -41.41
C PHE A 16 2.80 -13.11 -41.23
N ILE A 17 3.10 -12.33 -42.26
CA ILE A 17 4.12 -11.26 -42.16
C ILE A 17 3.54 -9.85 -42.35
N LEU A 18 2.21 -9.69 -42.23
CA LEU A 18 1.58 -8.38 -42.25
C LEU A 18 0.97 -8.10 -40.86
N GLY A 19 1.72 -7.37 -40.03
CA GLY A 19 1.13 -6.65 -38.91
C GLY A 19 1.64 -6.99 -37.55
N CYS A 20 2.91 -6.72 -37.26
CA CYS A 20 3.26 -6.11 -36.02
C CYS A 20 3.89 -4.75 -36.38
N GLU A 21 3.04 -3.77 -36.66
CA GLU A 21 3.47 -2.39 -36.53
C GLU A 21 3.74 -2.15 -35.05
N SER A 22 4.99 -2.35 -34.65
CA SER A 22 5.52 -1.70 -33.47
C SER A 22 5.25 -0.23 -33.65
N SER A 23 4.35 0.33 -32.87
CA SER A 23 4.30 1.76 -32.65
C SER A 23 5.67 2.16 -32.10
N ASN A 24 6.58 2.56 -32.98
CA ASN A 24 7.81 3.22 -32.61
C ASN A 24 7.40 4.52 -31.95
N ASN A 25 7.23 4.51 -30.64
CA ASN A 25 7.28 5.69 -29.81
C ASN A 25 8.72 6.21 -29.90
N SER A 26 8.97 6.94 -30.98
CA SER A 26 10.20 7.69 -31.21
C SER A 26 10.18 8.86 -30.22
N SER A 27 10.59 8.63 -28.98
CA SER A 27 10.86 9.71 -28.05
C SER A 27 11.97 10.56 -28.64
N GLY A 28 11.69 11.84 -28.90
CA GLY A 28 12.72 12.82 -29.23
C GLY A 28 13.75 12.90 -28.09
N PRO A 29 14.98 13.36 -28.35
CA PRO A 29 16.07 13.32 -27.37
C PRO A 29 15.83 14.13 -26.09
N ASN A 30 14.70 14.82 -25.94
CA ASN A 30 14.33 15.62 -24.76
C ASN A 30 12.87 15.43 -24.32
N GLU A 31 12.15 14.42 -24.78
CA GLU A 31 10.80 14.15 -24.31
C GLU A 31 10.84 13.40 -22.97
N VAL A 32 10.36 14.04 -21.92
CA VAL A 32 10.08 13.39 -20.63
C VAL A 32 8.58 13.18 -20.52
N ARG A 33 8.15 11.94 -20.51
CA ARG A 33 6.74 11.56 -20.40
C ARG A 33 6.32 11.47 -18.95
N GLY A 34 5.07 11.81 -18.67
CA GLY A 34 4.46 11.75 -17.34
C GLY A 34 3.21 12.59 -17.23
N CYS A 35 2.58 12.56 -16.07
CA CYS A 35 1.41 13.38 -15.78
C CYS A 35 1.81 14.86 -15.68
N LEU A 36 1.10 15.73 -16.44
CA LEU A 36 1.28 17.18 -16.43
C LEU A 36 0.25 17.92 -15.57
N ASP A 37 -0.72 17.23 -15.00
CA ASP A 37 -1.73 17.83 -14.13
C ASP A 37 -1.20 17.95 -12.71
N ASN A 38 -1.07 19.17 -12.22
CA ASN A 38 -0.52 19.44 -10.88
C ASN A 38 -1.49 19.09 -9.73
N THR A 39 -2.72 18.70 -10.04
CA THR A 39 -3.70 18.20 -9.06
C THR A 39 -3.62 16.68 -8.91
N ALA A 40 -2.94 16.01 -9.83
CA ALA A 40 -2.72 14.57 -9.76
C ALA A 40 -1.65 14.20 -8.73
N CYS A 41 -1.85 13.11 -8.00
CA CYS A 41 -0.90 12.66 -6.99
C CYS A 41 0.44 12.20 -7.60
N ASN A 42 0.45 11.77 -8.87
CA ASN A 42 1.66 11.40 -9.63
C ASN A 42 2.15 12.50 -10.58
N PHE A 43 1.84 13.76 -10.29
CA PHE A 43 2.34 14.90 -11.06
C PHE A 43 3.86 14.87 -11.21
N LYS A 44 4.33 15.04 -12.43
CA LYS A 44 5.76 15.01 -12.75
C LYS A 44 6.20 16.35 -13.31
N SER A 45 6.80 17.18 -12.47
CA SER A 45 7.16 18.58 -12.80
C SER A 45 8.14 18.73 -13.96
N ASN A 46 8.92 17.70 -14.29
CA ASN A 46 9.88 17.68 -15.40
C ASN A 46 9.34 17.01 -16.67
N ALA A 47 8.07 16.56 -16.67
CA ALA A 47 7.46 16.03 -17.87
C ALA A 47 7.23 17.14 -18.89
N THR A 48 7.45 16.82 -20.17
CA THR A 48 7.23 17.70 -21.32
C THR A 48 6.09 17.23 -22.20
N VAL A 49 5.66 15.96 -22.02
CA VAL A 49 4.57 15.34 -22.77
C VAL A 49 3.68 14.58 -21.80
N ASN A 50 2.39 14.89 -21.83
CA ASN A 50 1.39 14.13 -21.08
C ASN A 50 1.23 12.74 -21.72
N ASP A 51 1.44 11.69 -20.95
CA ASP A 51 1.31 10.29 -21.39
C ASP A 51 -0.03 9.65 -21.00
N GLY A 52 -0.92 10.44 -20.37
CA GLY A 52 -2.23 9.98 -19.91
C GLY A 52 -2.17 9.20 -18.60
N SER A 53 -1.05 9.19 -17.89
CA SER A 53 -0.85 8.43 -16.65
C SER A 53 -1.36 9.13 -15.39
N CYS A 54 -2.04 10.29 -15.52
CA CYS A 54 -2.51 11.04 -14.35
C CYS A 54 -3.46 10.21 -13.49
N ALA A 55 -3.12 10.10 -12.22
CA ALA A 55 -3.94 9.50 -11.18
C ALA A 55 -4.25 10.56 -10.10
N TYR A 56 -5.44 10.47 -9.52
CA TYR A 56 -5.95 11.49 -8.59
C TYR A 56 -6.26 10.93 -7.21
N GLU A 57 -6.23 9.62 -7.08
CA GLU A 57 -6.51 8.92 -5.84
C GLU A 57 -5.35 7.99 -5.52
N ASN A 58 -5.03 7.89 -4.24
CA ASN A 58 -4.14 6.86 -3.75
C ASN A 58 -4.95 5.60 -3.49
N ASP A 59 -4.34 4.43 -3.69
CA ASP A 59 -4.90 3.17 -3.20
C ASP A 59 -4.82 3.09 -1.66
N GLU A 60 -5.33 2.01 -1.09
CA GLU A 60 -5.31 1.78 0.37
C GLU A 60 -3.88 1.69 0.96
N CYS A 61 -2.86 1.54 0.13
CA CYS A 61 -1.45 1.55 0.55
C CYS A 61 -0.81 2.93 0.44
N GLY A 62 -1.54 3.94 -0.07
CA GLY A 62 -1.04 5.27 -0.32
C GLY A 62 -0.29 5.42 -1.65
N GLU A 63 -0.30 4.40 -2.51
CA GLU A 63 0.27 4.48 -3.85
C GLU A 63 -0.67 5.20 -4.81
N CYS A 64 -0.16 6.25 -5.44
CA CYS A 64 -0.91 7.06 -6.39
C CYS A 64 -1.31 6.27 -7.64
N GLY A 65 -2.61 6.05 -7.83
CA GLY A 65 -3.17 5.27 -8.93
C GLY A 65 -2.87 3.78 -8.83
N GLY A 66 -2.50 3.31 -7.65
CA GLY A 66 -2.31 1.90 -7.36
C GLY A 66 -3.62 1.11 -7.46
N ASP A 67 -3.52 -0.19 -7.58
CA ASP A 67 -4.64 -1.13 -7.63
C ASP A 67 -4.78 -1.97 -6.35
N GLY A 68 -4.06 -1.56 -5.29
CA GLY A 68 -4.00 -2.30 -4.03
C GLY A 68 -3.06 -3.50 -4.04
N SER A 69 -2.42 -3.83 -5.16
CA SER A 69 -1.52 -4.99 -5.22
C SER A 69 -0.23 -4.78 -4.42
N SER A 70 0.18 -3.53 -4.21
CA SER A 70 1.30 -3.17 -3.34
C SER A 70 0.97 -3.34 -1.85
N CYS A 71 -0.33 -3.55 -1.53
CA CYS A 71 -0.78 -3.85 -0.17
C CYS A 71 -0.60 -5.32 0.23
N GLU A 72 -0.13 -6.18 -0.67
CA GLU A 72 0.15 -7.57 -0.31
C GLU A 72 1.16 -7.62 0.85
N GLY A 73 0.69 -8.15 1.98
CA GLY A 73 1.48 -8.17 3.21
C GLY A 73 1.29 -6.97 4.14
N LEU A 74 0.52 -5.93 3.76
CA LEU A 74 0.14 -4.86 4.67
C LEU A 74 -1.16 -5.19 5.41
N TRP A 75 -1.12 -5.05 6.71
CA TRP A 75 -2.26 -5.21 7.59
C TRP A 75 -2.48 -3.95 8.44
N ASN A 76 -3.64 -3.31 8.27
CA ASN A 76 -3.94 -2.05 8.94
C ASN A 76 -4.65 -2.29 10.26
N VAL A 77 -4.09 -1.70 11.32
CA VAL A 77 -4.71 -1.61 12.64
C VAL A 77 -5.51 -0.32 12.69
N TYR A 78 -6.83 -0.42 12.84
CA TYR A 78 -7.71 0.73 12.97
C TYR A 78 -7.95 1.07 14.43
N TYR A 79 -8.27 2.33 14.70
CA TYR A 79 -8.69 2.80 16.01
C TYR A 79 -9.99 3.59 15.93
N ASP A 80 -10.75 3.53 16.99
CA ASP A 80 -11.94 4.35 17.26
C ASP A 80 -11.95 4.64 18.77
N VAL A 81 -11.57 5.89 19.13
CA VAL A 81 -11.39 6.28 20.53
C VAL A 81 -11.90 7.69 20.79
N ASP A 82 -12.49 7.89 21.97
CA ASP A 82 -12.93 9.21 22.46
C ASP A 82 -11.84 9.96 23.23
N ILE A 83 -10.73 9.29 23.56
CA ILE A 83 -9.65 9.83 24.37
C ILE A 83 -8.35 9.80 23.54
N PRO A 84 -7.59 10.92 23.50
CA PRO A 84 -6.31 10.94 22.77
C PRO A 84 -5.32 9.90 23.30
N ILE A 85 -4.64 9.23 22.36
CA ILE A 85 -3.64 8.19 22.65
C ILE A 85 -2.26 8.84 22.77
N ALA A 86 -1.53 8.55 23.86
CA ALA A 86 -0.13 8.97 24.07
C ALA A 86 0.86 7.81 23.90
N GLY A 87 0.39 6.59 23.95
CA GLY A 87 1.18 5.39 23.69
C GLY A 87 0.29 4.16 23.60
N PHE A 88 0.81 3.14 22.92
CA PHE A 88 0.12 1.85 22.81
C PHE A 88 1.12 0.71 22.68
N GLN A 89 0.64 -0.46 23.06
CA GLN A 89 1.32 -1.73 22.84
C GLN A 89 0.28 -2.79 22.53
N PHE A 90 0.62 -3.71 21.65
CA PHE A 90 -0.15 -4.93 21.42
C PHE A 90 0.75 -6.07 20.96
N GLU A 91 0.23 -7.27 21.06
CA GLU A 91 0.82 -8.46 20.46
C GLU A 91 -0.10 -9.00 19.36
N VAL A 92 0.48 -9.80 18.45
CA VAL A 92 -0.27 -10.59 17.46
C VAL A 92 -0.15 -12.07 17.79
N ASN A 93 -1.19 -12.85 17.45
CA ASN A 93 -1.24 -14.28 17.79
C ASN A 93 -0.55 -15.17 16.77
N GLU A 94 -0.63 -14.82 15.49
CA GLU A 94 -0.12 -15.61 14.36
C GLU A 94 0.72 -14.75 13.42
N GLY A 95 1.64 -15.38 12.66
CA GLY A 95 2.48 -14.72 11.67
C GLY A 95 3.68 -13.98 12.24
N ASN A 96 4.32 -13.18 11.40
CA ASN A 96 5.55 -12.47 11.73
C ASN A 96 5.45 -11.01 11.26
N ILE A 97 5.62 -10.07 12.18
CA ILE A 97 5.69 -8.64 11.86
C ILE A 97 7.10 -8.33 11.32
N ILE A 98 7.18 -7.95 10.07
CA ILE A 98 8.42 -7.52 9.41
C ILE A 98 8.71 -6.07 9.75
N ASN A 99 7.68 -5.21 9.64
CA ASN A 99 7.79 -3.77 9.90
C ASN A 99 6.48 -3.22 10.46
N ALA A 100 6.55 -2.11 11.17
CA ALA A 100 5.40 -1.39 11.70
C ALA A 100 5.60 0.11 11.50
N SER A 101 4.74 0.76 10.73
CA SER A 101 4.85 2.19 10.41
C SER A 101 3.53 2.73 9.85
N GLY A 102 3.48 4.01 9.51
CA GLY A 102 2.31 4.62 8.88
C GLY A 102 1.19 5.01 9.84
N GLY A 103 0.04 5.39 9.28
CA GLY A 103 -1.14 5.82 9.99
C GLY A 103 -0.93 7.02 10.93
N ALA A 104 -1.87 7.22 11.84
CA ALA A 104 -1.83 8.30 12.82
C ALA A 104 -0.57 8.26 13.71
N THR A 105 0.02 7.09 13.89
CA THR A 105 1.27 6.89 14.63
C THR A 105 2.43 7.65 14.01
N THR A 106 2.61 7.53 12.69
CA THR A 106 3.66 8.25 11.95
C THR A 106 3.34 9.74 11.85
N GLU A 107 2.07 10.09 11.59
CA GLU A 107 1.64 11.48 11.49
C GLU A 107 1.85 12.25 12.78
N ALA A 108 1.63 11.60 13.93
CA ALA A 108 1.88 12.18 15.26
C ALA A 108 3.37 12.17 15.66
N GLY A 109 4.24 11.56 14.86
CA GLY A 109 5.68 11.49 15.16
C GLY A 109 6.03 10.59 16.33
N PHE A 110 5.32 9.50 16.53
CA PHE A 110 5.62 8.50 17.54
C PHE A 110 6.90 7.72 17.20
N SER A 111 7.60 7.31 18.22
CA SER A 111 8.65 6.29 18.12
C SER A 111 8.01 4.91 18.13
N VAL A 112 8.28 4.12 17.11
CA VAL A 112 7.77 2.76 16.97
C VAL A 112 8.91 1.77 17.13
N SER A 113 8.64 0.69 17.84
CA SER A 113 9.52 -0.47 17.96
C SER A 113 8.67 -1.73 17.77
N ASN A 114 9.13 -2.66 16.94
CA ASN A 114 8.45 -3.94 16.78
C ASN A 114 9.44 -5.12 16.91
N SER A 115 8.89 -6.24 17.34
CA SER A 115 9.45 -7.59 17.19
C SER A 115 8.60 -8.37 16.20
N SER A 116 8.88 -9.65 16.04
CA SER A 116 8.07 -10.53 15.21
C SER A 116 6.59 -10.66 15.65
N SER A 117 6.28 -10.36 16.91
CA SER A 117 4.93 -10.55 17.46
C SER A 117 4.41 -9.38 18.29
N THR A 118 5.20 -8.33 18.53
CA THR A 118 4.83 -7.23 19.42
C THR A 118 5.09 -5.91 18.75
N VAL A 119 4.19 -4.95 18.91
CA VAL A 119 4.38 -3.55 18.54
C VAL A 119 4.26 -2.69 19.79
N LEU A 120 5.21 -1.77 19.94
CA LEU A 120 5.22 -0.71 20.97
C LEU A 120 5.38 0.64 20.29
N ALA A 121 4.50 1.58 20.58
CA ALA A 121 4.59 2.94 20.05
C ALA A 121 4.31 3.97 21.16
N PHE A 122 5.13 5.01 21.21
CA PHE A 122 5.02 6.07 22.20
C PHE A 122 5.66 7.37 21.71
N SER A 123 5.27 8.48 22.31
CA SER A 123 5.86 9.78 22.01
C SER A 123 6.86 10.21 23.09
N LEU A 124 8.08 10.52 22.66
CA LEU A 124 9.12 11.13 23.53
C LEU A 124 8.94 12.66 23.64
N SER A 125 8.23 13.26 22.70
CA SER A 125 7.97 14.72 22.65
C SER A 125 6.68 15.15 23.35
N GLY A 126 5.88 14.19 23.84
CA GLY A 126 4.55 14.44 24.39
C GLY A 126 3.48 14.65 23.32
N ALA A 127 3.75 14.26 22.06
CA ALA A 127 2.74 14.24 21.02
C ALA A 127 1.67 13.19 21.31
N ILE A 128 0.47 13.42 20.80
CA ILE A 128 -0.69 12.53 20.97
C ILE A 128 -1.33 12.23 19.62
N ILE A 129 -1.93 11.06 19.49
CA ILE A 129 -2.87 10.77 18.41
C ILE A 129 -4.24 11.27 18.88
N PRO A 130 -4.89 12.19 18.15
CA PRO A 130 -6.18 12.74 18.56
C PRO A 130 -7.25 11.66 18.71
N SER A 131 -8.28 11.93 19.53
CA SER A 131 -9.51 11.14 19.52
C SER A 131 -10.15 11.14 18.14
N GLY A 132 -10.82 10.07 17.79
CA GLY A 132 -11.46 9.86 16.49
C GLY A 132 -11.23 8.46 15.96
N THR A 133 -11.36 8.32 14.65
CA THR A 133 -11.23 7.05 13.94
C THR A 133 -10.20 7.15 12.82
N GLY A 134 -9.55 6.04 12.52
CA GLY A 134 -8.61 5.97 11.41
C GLY A 134 -7.67 4.77 11.47
N ILE A 135 -6.66 4.77 10.63
CA ILE A 135 -5.58 3.80 10.70
C ILE A 135 -4.63 4.25 11.81
N LEU A 136 -4.49 3.42 12.84
CA LEU A 136 -3.54 3.63 13.92
C LEU A 136 -2.11 3.43 13.42
N ILE A 137 -1.86 2.26 12.85
CA ILE A 137 -0.57 1.83 12.32
C ILE A 137 -0.77 0.76 11.26
N SER A 138 0.12 0.70 10.27
CA SER A 138 0.17 -0.35 9.26
C SER A 138 1.33 -1.31 9.56
N LEU A 139 1.07 -2.60 9.47
CA LEU A 139 2.04 -3.66 9.68
C LEU A 139 2.37 -4.32 8.34
N GLU A 140 3.65 -4.47 8.05
CA GLU A 140 4.11 -5.39 7.03
C GLU A 140 4.27 -6.77 7.69
N ILE A 141 3.54 -7.76 7.19
CA ILE A 141 3.43 -9.07 7.80
C ILE A 141 3.85 -10.18 6.85
N GLU A 142 4.43 -11.24 7.42
CA GLU A 142 4.66 -12.51 6.74
C GLU A 142 3.72 -13.56 7.33
N GLY A 143 2.89 -14.16 6.49
CA GLY A 143 1.90 -15.16 6.89
C GLY A 143 0.52 -14.85 6.33
N ASP A 144 -0.48 -15.64 6.72
CA ASP A 144 -1.86 -15.45 6.29
C ASP A 144 -2.53 -14.33 7.10
N SER A 145 -2.83 -13.21 6.44
CA SER A 145 -3.45 -12.04 7.05
C SER A 145 -4.83 -12.34 7.69
N ASN A 146 -5.52 -13.38 7.24
CA ASN A 146 -6.81 -13.78 7.81
C ASN A 146 -6.70 -14.42 9.20
N LEU A 147 -5.49 -14.87 9.57
CA LEU A 147 -5.22 -15.47 10.88
C LEU A 147 -4.63 -14.45 11.87
N PHE A 148 -4.27 -13.26 11.41
CA PHE A 148 -3.73 -12.20 12.25
C PHE A 148 -4.82 -11.64 13.18
N CYS A 149 -4.49 -11.59 14.46
CA CYS A 149 -5.36 -11.00 15.48
C CYS A 149 -4.50 -10.30 16.53
N ILE A 150 -4.95 -9.11 16.94
CA ILE A 150 -4.35 -8.38 18.04
C ILE A 150 -4.78 -9.01 19.37
N LYS A 151 -3.83 -9.13 20.27
CA LYS A 151 -4.05 -9.52 21.67
C LYS A 151 -3.25 -8.60 22.59
N ASP A 152 -3.55 -8.65 23.87
CA ASP A 152 -2.83 -7.92 24.91
C ASP A 152 -2.67 -6.41 24.60
N LEU A 153 -3.75 -5.82 24.03
CA LEU A 153 -3.80 -4.42 23.67
C LEU A 153 -3.81 -3.54 24.92
N VAL A 154 -2.85 -2.62 24.98
CA VAL A 154 -2.79 -1.54 25.96
C VAL A 154 -2.72 -0.22 25.22
N LEU A 155 -3.68 0.67 25.48
CA LEU A 155 -3.64 2.06 25.07
C LEU A 155 -3.51 2.93 26.30
N SER A 156 -2.77 4.03 26.23
CA SER A 156 -2.61 4.98 27.33
C SER A 156 -2.82 6.43 26.88
N ASN A 157 -3.40 7.22 27.77
CA ASN A 157 -3.52 8.66 27.61
C ASN A 157 -2.21 9.37 28.07
N ILE A 158 -2.18 10.70 27.95
CA ILE A 158 -1.01 11.51 28.32
C ILE A 158 -0.68 11.45 29.82
N GLY A 159 -1.65 11.09 30.66
CA GLY A 159 -1.46 10.87 32.10
C GLY A 159 -0.89 9.49 32.44
N GLY A 160 -0.79 8.61 31.45
CA GLY A 160 -0.39 7.22 31.65
C GLY A 160 -1.55 6.32 32.08
N ASP A 161 -2.78 6.84 32.14
CA ASP A 161 -3.95 6.02 32.47
C ASP A 161 -4.36 5.17 31.26
N PRO A 162 -4.85 3.95 31.50
CA PRO A 162 -5.31 3.09 30.43
C PRO A 162 -6.58 3.64 29.75
N ILE A 163 -6.62 3.58 28.42
CA ILE A 163 -7.81 3.85 27.61
C ILE A 163 -8.52 2.52 27.39
N PRO A 164 -9.81 2.39 27.75
CA PRO A 164 -10.57 1.18 27.44
C PRO A 164 -10.62 0.96 25.91
N ALA A 165 -10.34 -0.25 25.48
CA ALA A 165 -10.35 -0.63 24.08
C ALA A 165 -11.01 -2.01 23.92
N ILE A 166 -11.67 -2.19 22.79
CA ILE A 166 -12.23 -3.45 22.34
C ILE A 166 -11.51 -3.85 21.07
N ILE A 167 -11.10 -5.11 20.98
CA ILE A 167 -10.55 -5.69 19.77
C ILE A 167 -11.70 -6.32 18.99
N GLU A 168 -11.93 -5.82 17.77
CA GLU A 168 -12.93 -6.35 16.86
C GLU A 168 -12.29 -7.23 15.78
N ASN A 169 -13.06 -8.15 15.21
CA ASN A 169 -12.68 -9.00 14.07
C ASN A 169 -11.54 -10.01 14.32
N CYS A 170 -11.32 -10.38 15.58
CA CYS A 170 -10.51 -11.55 15.87
C CYS A 170 -11.41 -12.80 15.94
N ASN A 171 -11.38 -13.60 14.90
CA ASN A 171 -12.04 -14.91 14.93
C ASN A 171 -11.16 -15.86 15.77
N THR A 172 -11.55 -16.06 17.02
CA THR A 172 -10.98 -17.09 17.92
C THR A 172 -11.75 -18.39 17.82
#